data_ba7e58f3c7913b421c8dd6e7790f1688
#
_entry.id   ba7e58f3c7913b421c8dd6e7790f1688
#
_cell.length_a   1.000
_cell.length_b   1.000
_cell.length_c   1.000
_cell.angle_alpha   90.00
_cell.angle_beta   90.00
_cell.angle_gamma   90.00
#
_symmetry.space_group_name_H-M   'P 1'
#
loop_
_entity.id
_entity.type
_entity.pdbx_description
1 polymer ?
#
loop_
_entity_poly.entity_id
_entity_poly.type
_entity_poly.pdbx_seq_one_letter_code
_entity_poly.pdbx_strand_id
1 'polypeptide(L)'
;MNAGHEVLAAYDNWDDAIIVYGNNFDHPVIQLDLSNVDLATQTIEPLHPEMIIGGPPCQDFSSAGLRDEDNGRGDLTISFAQIVANVHPEWFVMENVARITKTQKLVDAREIFLAAGYGLTQIILDASRCGVPQKRKRFFLIGRLGAEEGFITEQLNANLADHDMTIREALGDIGIQYYYRHPRSYARRGIFSVDEPSPTIRGVNRPMPAGYQPHANDPVQDLAGIRPLTTHERSLIQTFPADFHFEGTKTSREQMIGNAVPVNLAAYVGNCIQQYLDEE
;
A
#
# COMPACT_ATOMS: atom_id res chain seq x y z
N MET A 1 0.25 -15.72 5.21
CA MET A 1 -1.21 -15.63 4.95
C MET A 1 -1.48 -16.00 3.49
N ASN A 2 -2.10 -15.17 2.63
CA ASN A 2 -2.43 -15.63 1.25
C ASN A 2 -1.22 -16.03 0.37
N ALA A 3 0.00 -15.67 0.76
CA ALA A 3 1.25 -16.03 0.09
C ALA A 3 2.09 -17.06 0.87
N GLY A 4 1.50 -17.76 1.84
CA GLY A 4 2.16 -18.85 2.58
C GLY A 4 3.14 -18.42 3.69
N HIS A 5 3.36 -17.13 3.90
CA HIS A 5 4.28 -16.64 4.93
C HIS A 5 3.61 -16.62 6.32
N GLU A 6 4.36 -16.99 7.36
CA GLU A 6 4.01 -16.82 8.77
C GLU A 6 4.43 -15.40 9.20
N VAL A 7 3.54 -14.68 9.90
CA VAL A 7 3.84 -13.36 10.45
C VAL A 7 4.20 -13.50 11.93
N LEU A 8 5.43 -13.13 12.28
CA LEU A 8 5.94 -13.21 13.65
C LEU A 8 5.42 -12.07 14.53
N ALA A 9 5.41 -10.85 13.99
CA ALA A 9 4.89 -9.66 14.66
C ALA A 9 4.62 -8.53 13.65
N ALA A 10 3.76 -7.58 14.05
CA ALA A 10 3.53 -6.33 13.32
C ALA A 10 3.82 -5.12 14.23
N TYR A 11 4.23 -4.02 13.62
CA TYR A 11 4.61 -2.80 14.33
C TYR A 11 3.99 -1.58 13.65
N ASP A 12 3.38 -0.71 14.43
CA ASP A 12 2.88 0.60 14.01
C ASP A 12 2.92 1.56 15.22
N ASN A 13 2.84 2.86 15.00
CA ASN A 13 2.70 3.83 16.08
C ASN A 13 1.30 4.46 16.17
N TRP A 14 0.37 4.08 15.30
CA TRP A 14 -0.98 4.59 15.26
C TRP A 14 -1.96 3.68 16.00
N ASP A 15 -2.46 4.13 17.15
CA ASP A 15 -3.33 3.36 18.06
C ASP A 15 -4.54 2.74 17.35
N ASP A 16 -5.26 3.50 16.52
CA ASP A 16 -6.43 2.99 15.79
C ASP A 16 -6.06 1.83 14.84
N ALA A 17 -4.87 1.90 14.20
CA ALA A 17 -4.39 0.83 13.32
C ALA A 17 -4.01 -0.42 14.11
N ILE A 18 -3.37 -0.26 15.27
CA ILE A 18 -3.01 -1.35 16.16
C ILE A 18 -4.25 -2.10 16.65
N ILE A 19 -5.29 -1.37 17.10
CA ILE A 19 -6.56 -1.95 17.54
C ILE A 19 -7.20 -2.76 16.41
N VAL A 20 -7.32 -2.17 15.22
CA VAL A 20 -7.91 -2.86 14.05
C VAL A 20 -7.09 -4.07 13.66
N TYR A 21 -5.77 -3.97 13.68
CA TYR A 21 -4.89 -5.09 13.35
C TYR A 21 -5.08 -6.25 14.35
N GLY A 22 -5.03 -5.98 15.66
CA GLY A 22 -5.20 -6.99 16.71
C GLY A 22 -6.57 -7.67 16.72
N ASN A 23 -7.62 -7.02 16.19
CA ASN A 23 -8.94 -7.61 16.06
C ASN A 23 -9.09 -8.56 14.85
N ASN A 24 -8.12 -8.56 13.93
CA ASN A 24 -8.18 -9.36 12.70
C ASN A 24 -7.09 -10.44 12.61
N PHE A 25 -6.08 -10.40 13.48
CA PHE A 25 -4.93 -11.31 13.41
C PHE A 25 -4.51 -11.79 14.78
N ASP A 26 -4.10 -13.06 14.89
CA ASP A 26 -3.70 -13.71 16.14
C ASP A 26 -2.24 -13.45 16.55
N HIS A 27 -1.38 -13.06 15.60
CA HIS A 27 0.02 -12.75 15.91
C HIS A 27 0.17 -11.37 16.56
N PRO A 28 1.23 -11.14 17.33
CA PRO A 28 1.42 -9.89 18.08
C PRO A 28 1.43 -8.66 17.19
N VAL A 29 0.76 -7.60 17.63
CA VAL A 29 0.93 -6.24 17.12
C VAL A 29 1.43 -5.35 18.25
N ILE A 30 2.50 -4.61 18.01
CA ILE A 30 3.22 -3.85 19.04
C ILE A 30 3.28 -2.39 18.61
N GLN A 31 2.92 -1.50 19.55
CA GLN A 31 3.09 -0.07 19.34
C GLN A 31 4.57 0.29 19.44
N LEU A 32 5.13 0.78 18.33
CA LEU A 32 6.55 1.11 18.25
C LEU A 32 6.78 2.28 17.29
N ASP A 33 7.54 3.27 17.74
CA ASP A 33 8.03 4.35 16.87
C ASP A 33 9.28 3.87 16.11
N LEU A 34 9.11 3.52 14.86
CA LEU A 34 10.16 3.02 13.98
C LEU A 34 11.17 4.10 13.55
N SER A 35 10.98 5.37 13.94
CA SER A 35 12.01 6.41 13.81
C SER A 35 13.16 6.22 14.83
N ASN A 36 12.90 5.52 15.93
CA ASN A 36 13.94 5.08 16.87
C ASN A 36 14.53 3.75 16.41
N VAL A 37 15.53 3.85 15.52
CA VAL A 37 16.17 2.69 14.88
C VAL A 37 16.76 1.70 15.89
N ASP A 38 17.41 2.20 16.94
CA ASP A 38 18.06 1.34 17.95
C ASP A 38 17.01 0.51 18.71
N LEU A 39 15.93 1.15 19.16
CA LEU A 39 14.85 0.45 19.85
C LEU A 39 14.13 -0.53 18.92
N ALA A 40 13.90 -0.14 17.67
CA ALA A 40 13.28 -1.01 16.67
C ALA A 40 14.15 -2.25 16.40
N THR A 41 15.45 -2.06 16.20
CA THR A 41 16.41 -3.15 16.02
C THR A 41 16.40 -4.10 17.22
N GLN A 42 16.54 -3.59 18.44
CA GLN A 42 16.54 -4.39 19.68
C GLN A 42 15.23 -5.16 19.87
N THR A 43 14.11 -4.66 19.34
CA THR A 43 12.80 -5.31 19.45
C THR A 43 12.59 -6.39 18.39
N ILE A 44 13.09 -6.18 17.17
CA ILE A 44 12.84 -7.05 16.01
C ILE A 44 13.89 -8.17 15.91
N GLU A 45 15.17 -7.85 16.13
CA GLU A 45 16.29 -8.79 15.98
C GLU A 45 16.10 -10.12 16.75
N PRO A 46 15.60 -10.13 18.02
CA PRO A 46 15.41 -11.38 18.78
C PRO A 46 14.38 -12.34 18.19
N LEU A 47 13.53 -11.87 17.25
CA LEU A 47 12.56 -12.71 16.54
C LEU A 47 13.22 -13.50 15.40
N HIS A 48 14.44 -13.17 15.01
CA HIS A 48 15.14 -13.77 13.87
C HIS A 48 14.28 -13.86 12.60
N PRO A 49 13.67 -12.76 12.13
CA PRO A 49 12.80 -12.80 10.97
C PRO A 49 13.60 -13.14 9.71
N GLU A 50 13.09 -14.06 8.89
CA GLU A 50 13.64 -14.32 7.56
C GLU A 50 13.37 -13.17 6.60
N MET A 51 12.25 -12.44 6.81
CA MET A 51 11.82 -11.33 5.97
C MET A 51 11.27 -10.16 6.80
N ILE A 52 11.66 -8.93 6.43
CA ILE A 52 11.05 -7.69 6.93
C ILE A 52 10.29 -7.00 5.81
N ILE A 53 9.00 -6.72 6.04
CA ILE A 53 8.14 -6.00 5.10
C ILE A 53 7.73 -4.66 5.71
N GLY A 54 7.84 -3.55 4.95
CA GLY A 54 7.39 -2.25 5.44
C GLY A 54 6.97 -1.28 4.35
N GLY A 55 6.09 -0.35 4.75
CA GLY A 55 5.64 0.76 3.90
C GLY A 55 5.94 2.10 4.58
N PRO A 56 7.22 2.53 4.69
CA PRO A 56 7.55 3.79 5.36
C PRO A 56 6.90 4.97 4.65
N PRO A 57 6.21 5.89 5.37
CA PRO A 57 5.53 7.01 4.75
C PRO A 57 6.52 7.98 4.10
N CYS A 58 6.21 8.40 2.85
CA CYS A 58 6.98 9.42 2.14
C CYS A 58 6.49 10.81 2.57
N GLN A 59 7.11 11.42 3.58
CA GLN A 59 6.63 12.67 4.19
C GLN A 59 6.78 13.91 3.31
N ASP A 60 7.63 13.92 2.27
CA ASP A 60 7.88 15.09 1.41
C ASP A 60 6.70 15.50 0.51
N PHE A 61 5.59 14.78 0.54
CA PHE A 61 4.48 14.98 -0.40
C PHE A 61 3.11 15.21 0.24
N SER A 62 3.02 15.40 1.56
CA SER A 62 1.80 15.92 2.16
C SER A 62 1.74 17.42 1.91
N SER A 63 1.08 17.83 0.82
CA SER A 63 0.83 19.22 0.45
C SER A 63 -0.10 19.97 1.42
N ALA A 64 -0.16 19.59 2.68
CA ALA A 64 -1.03 20.14 3.71
C ALA A 64 -0.34 20.39 5.07
N GLY A 65 0.97 20.21 5.19
CA GLY A 65 1.70 20.47 6.43
C GLY A 65 2.84 21.45 6.19
N LEU A 66 2.91 22.51 7.01
CA LEU A 66 4.06 23.37 7.15
C LEU A 66 5.33 22.52 7.30
N ARG A 67 6.37 22.87 6.54
CA ARG A 67 7.73 22.36 6.71
C ARG A 67 8.16 22.64 8.14
N ASP A 68 8.08 21.64 8.99
CA ASP A 68 8.73 21.64 10.29
C ASP A 68 9.99 20.75 10.15
N GLU A 69 11.04 21.37 9.62
CA GLU A 69 12.35 20.72 9.38
C GLU A 69 13.07 20.39 10.71
N ASP A 70 12.49 20.74 11.87
CA ASP A 70 13.21 20.78 13.16
C ASP A 70 12.66 19.83 14.25
N ASN A 71 11.72 18.92 13.95
CA ASN A 71 11.15 18.05 14.98
C ASN A 71 11.79 16.66 15.13
N GLY A 72 13.05 16.47 14.77
CA GLY A 72 13.85 15.28 15.21
C GLY A 72 13.31 13.90 14.83
N ARG A 73 12.26 13.80 14.01
CA ARG A 73 11.77 12.55 13.46
C ARG A 73 12.57 12.24 12.21
N GLY A 74 13.49 11.28 12.33
CA GLY A 74 14.27 10.77 11.21
C GLY A 74 13.35 10.38 10.02
N ASP A 75 13.92 10.42 8.81
CA ASP A 75 13.22 9.98 7.63
C ASP A 75 12.92 8.48 7.73
N LEU A 76 11.64 8.13 7.83
CA LEU A 76 11.22 6.73 8.04
C LEU A 76 11.65 5.79 6.90
N THR A 77 11.94 6.30 5.70
CA THR A 77 12.54 5.51 4.62
C THR A 77 13.98 5.11 4.97
N ILE A 78 14.74 6.05 5.51
CA ILE A 78 16.12 5.79 5.98
C ILE A 78 16.10 4.92 7.24
N SER A 79 15.20 5.20 8.19
CA SER A 79 15.04 4.37 9.39
C SER A 79 14.73 2.91 9.03
N PHE A 80 13.82 2.68 8.07
CA PHE A 80 13.53 1.34 7.57
C PHE A 80 14.78 0.66 7.01
N ALA A 81 15.57 1.37 6.19
CA ALA A 81 16.80 0.82 5.63
C ALA A 81 17.83 0.48 6.71
N GLN A 82 17.99 1.33 7.73
CA GLN A 82 18.88 1.09 8.86
C GLN A 82 18.42 -0.10 9.73
N ILE A 83 17.12 -0.21 10.00
CA ILE A 83 16.57 -1.35 10.75
C ILE A 83 16.85 -2.65 9.99
N VAL A 84 16.57 -2.71 8.69
CA VAL A 84 16.84 -3.89 7.86
C VAL A 84 18.34 -4.21 7.84
N ALA A 85 19.21 -3.20 7.66
CA ALA A 85 20.67 -3.40 7.68
C ALA A 85 21.19 -3.93 9.02
N ASN A 86 20.59 -3.50 10.15
CA ASN A 86 21.00 -3.92 11.49
C ASN A 86 20.48 -5.33 11.84
N VAL A 87 19.17 -5.60 11.58
CA VAL A 87 18.55 -6.93 11.84
C VAL A 87 19.07 -7.98 10.86
N HIS A 88 19.42 -7.56 9.65
CA HIS A 88 20.05 -8.37 8.59
C HIS A 88 19.24 -9.62 8.19
N PRO A 89 17.90 -9.52 7.93
CA PRO A 89 17.09 -10.64 7.46
C PRO A 89 17.57 -11.10 6.08
N GLU A 90 17.25 -12.34 5.68
CA GLU A 90 17.56 -12.82 4.32
C GLU A 90 16.86 -11.98 3.25
N TRP A 91 15.62 -11.56 3.52
CA TRP A 91 14.78 -10.79 2.59
C TRP A 91 14.25 -9.51 3.21
N PHE A 92 14.01 -8.51 2.37
CA PHE A 92 13.13 -7.42 2.73
C PHE A 92 12.25 -6.99 1.55
N VAL A 93 11.08 -6.41 1.88
CA VAL A 93 10.20 -5.75 0.90
C VAL A 93 9.84 -4.36 1.42
N MET A 94 10.22 -3.33 0.70
CA MET A 94 9.82 -1.95 0.96
C MET A 94 8.79 -1.49 -0.08
N GLU A 95 7.59 -1.14 0.37
CA GLU A 95 6.56 -0.51 -0.47
C GLU A 95 6.57 1.01 -0.32
N ASN A 96 6.25 1.72 -1.40
CA ASN A 96 6.02 3.15 -1.35
C ASN A 96 5.20 3.64 -2.55
N VAL A 97 4.84 4.93 -2.55
CA VAL A 97 4.25 5.58 -3.73
C VAL A 97 5.27 5.67 -4.86
N ALA A 98 4.81 5.52 -6.12
CA ALA A 98 5.70 5.53 -7.29
C ALA A 98 6.60 6.79 -7.39
N ARG A 99 6.21 7.88 -6.73
CA ARG A 99 6.96 9.15 -6.75
C ARG A 99 8.27 9.09 -5.98
N ILE A 100 8.45 8.13 -5.07
CA ILE A 100 9.69 7.92 -4.30
C ILE A 100 10.90 7.75 -5.23
N THR A 101 10.71 7.21 -6.44
CA THR A 101 11.78 7.02 -7.43
C THR A 101 12.49 8.31 -7.85
N LYS A 102 11.94 9.48 -7.49
CA LYS A 102 12.49 10.79 -7.80
C LYS A 102 13.13 11.48 -6.59
N THR A 103 13.28 10.77 -5.48
CA THR A 103 13.79 11.35 -4.22
C THR A 103 15.22 10.91 -3.93
N GLN A 104 15.99 11.78 -3.30
CA GLN A 104 17.32 11.45 -2.78
C GLN A 104 17.22 10.35 -1.69
N LYS A 105 16.16 10.34 -0.91
CA LYS A 105 15.91 9.36 0.16
C LYS A 105 15.92 7.91 -0.34
N LEU A 106 15.38 7.65 -1.54
CA LEU A 106 15.47 6.31 -2.12
C LEU A 106 16.92 5.97 -2.50
N VAL A 107 17.68 6.94 -3.01
CA VAL A 107 19.09 6.74 -3.34
C VAL A 107 19.87 6.37 -2.07
N ASP A 108 19.71 7.17 -1.02
CA ASP A 108 20.41 6.96 0.27
C ASP A 108 20.00 5.61 0.91
N ALA A 109 18.73 5.26 0.89
CA ALA A 109 18.26 3.96 1.38
C ALA A 109 18.85 2.79 0.59
N ARG A 110 18.92 2.90 -0.75
CA ARG A 110 19.56 1.89 -1.60
C ARG A 110 21.05 1.71 -1.27
N GLU A 111 21.78 2.79 -1.00
CA GLU A 111 23.19 2.72 -0.59
C GLU A 111 23.36 1.95 0.72
N ILE A 112 22.46 2.16 1.70
CA ILE A 112 22.46 1.40 2.96
C ILE A 112 22.23 -0.10 2.69
N PHE A 113 21.26 -0.47 1.89
CA PHE A 113 20.96 -1.88 1.56
C PHE A 113 22.12 -2.54 0.80
N LEU A 114 22.69 -1.86 -0.20
CA LEU A 114 23.83 -2.38 -0.96
C LEU A 114 25.07 -2.57 -0.05
N ALA A 115 25.33 -1.61 0.85
CA ALA A 115 26.43 -1.72 1.82
C ALA A 115 26.22 -2.89 2.81
N ALA A 116 24.96 -3.25 3.11
CA ALA A 116 24.61 -4.41 3.91
C ALA A 116 24.62 -5.74 3.13
N GLY A 117 24.98 -5.74 1.84
CA GLY A 117 25.16 -6.96 1.05
C GLY A 117 23.89 -7.46 0.33
N TYR A 118 22.84 -6.64 0.22
CA TYR A 118 21.62 -7.01 -0.52
C TYR A 118 21.76 -6.76 -2.02
N GLY A 119 21.39 -7.76 -2.83
CA GLY A 119 20.98 -7.52 -4.22
C GLY A 119 19.56 -6.93 -4.25
N LEU A 120 19.30 -6.00 -5.18
CA LEU A 120 18.09 -5.20 -5.17
C LEU A 120 17.29 -5.36 -6.47
N THR A 121 15.99 -5.57 -6.37
CA THR A 121 15.05 -5.44 -7.50
C THR A 121 14.05 -4.34 -7.20
N GLN A 122 13.88 -3.40 -8.14
CA GLN A 122 12.88 -2.33 -8.03
C GLN A 122 11.86 -2.40 -9.15
N ILE A 123 10.58 -2.20 -8.81
CA ILE A 123 9.49 -2.22 -9.78
C ILE A 123 8.37 -1.27 -9.39
N ILE A 124 7.65 -0.74 -10.39
CA ILE A 124 6.37 -0.05 -10.17
C ILE A 124 5.27 -0.94 -10.73
N LEU A 125 4.41 -1.44 -9.84
CA LEU A 125 3.24 -2.24 -10.19
C LEU A 125 1.97 -1.36 -10.21
N ASP A 126 1.10 -1.59 -11.21
CA ASP A 126 -0.27 -1.07 -11.17
C ASP A 126 -1.19 -2.16 -10.61
N ALA A 127 -1.81 -1.89 -9.47
CA ALA A 127 -2.66 -2.84 -8.76
C ALA A 127 -3.75 -3.45 -9.66
N SER A 128 -4.25 -2.68 -10.66
CA SER A 128 -5.25 -3.17 -11.61
C SER A 128 -4.79 -4.37 -12.47
N ARG A 129 -3.48 -4.60 -12.56
CA ARG A 129 -2.85 -5.72 -13.26
C ARG A 129 -2.45 -6.86 -12.31
N CYS A 130 -2.67 -6.67 -11.00
CA CYS A 130 -2.30 -7.58 -9.92
C CYS A 130 -3.53 -8.05 -9.12
N GLY A 131 -4.67 -8.26 -9.77
CA GLY A 131 -5.89 -8.76 -9.13
C GLY A 131 -6.64 -7.76 -8.23
N VAL A 132 -6.48 -6.46 -8.47
CA VAL A 132 -7.12 -5.39 -7.70
C VAL A 132 -7.95 -4.50 -8.63
N PRO A 133 -9.24 -4.26 -8.39
CA PRO A 133 -10.07 -3.43 -9.27
C PRO A 133 -9.79 -1.92 -9.09
N GLN A 134 -8.51 -1.53 -9.13
CA GLN A 134 -8.10 -0.16 -8.82
C GLN A 134 -6.83 0.26 -9.58
N LYS A 135 -6.88 1.40 -10.24
CA LYS A 135 -5.69 2.09 -10.78
C LYS A 135 -4.89 2.69 -9.62
N ARG A 136 -3.90 1.93 -9.15
CA ARG A 136 -3.05 2.31 -8.02
C ARG A 136 -1.62 1.87 -8.28
N LYS A 137 -0.76 2.79 -8.65
CA LYS A 137 0.67 2.50 -8.85
C LYS A 137 1.41 2.55 -7.52
N ARG A 138 2.18 1.49 -7.26
CA ARG A 138 3.05 1.35 -6.10
C ARG A 138 4.44 0.92 -6.51
N PHE A 139 5.40 1.52 -5.87
CA PHE A 139 6.81 1.15 -5.97
C PHE A 139 7.11 0.07 -4.96
N PHE A 140 7.84 -0.94 -5.38
CA PHE A 140 8.42 -1.96 -4.53
C PHE A 140 9.92 -2.00 -4.71
N LEU A 141 10.64 -2.06 -3.61
CA LEU A 141 12.05 -2.40 -3.56
C LEU A 141 12.18 -3.70 -2.77
N ILE A 142 12.66 -4.74 -3.44
CA ILE A 142 12.82 -6.08 -2.89
C ILE A 142 14.32 -6.34 -2.80
N GLY A 143 14.79 -6.75 -1.63
CA GLY A 143 16.18 -7.09 -1.40
C GLY A 143 16.34 -8.52 -0.91
N ARG A 144 17.40 -9.19 -1.36
CA ARG A 144 17.85 -10.48 -0.87
C ARG A 144 19.34 -10.47 -0.66
N LEU A 145 19.81 -11.02 0.46
CA LEU A 145 21.22 -11.12 0.78
C LEU A 145 21.97 -11.94 -0.27
N GLY A 146 23.08 -11.38 -0.76
CA GLY A 146 23.95 -12.04 -1.71
C GLY A 146 23.39 -12.22 -3.12
N ALA A 147 22.17 -11.78 -3.42
CA ALA A 147 21.59 -11.86 -4.75
C ALA A 147 22.21 -10.82 -5.71
N GLU A 148 21.96 -10.99 -7.00
CA GLU A 148 22.34 -10.02 -8.03
C GLU A 148 21.30 -8.91 -8.16
N GLU A 149 21.65 -7.78 -8.77
CA GLU A 149 20.70 -6.69 -9.09
C GLU A 149 19.64 -7.21 -10.09
N GLY A 150 18.37 -7.01 -9.78
CA GLY A 150 17.25 -7.41 -10.65
C GLY A 150 16.85 -8.89 -10.55
N PHE A 151 17.32 -9.62 -9.57
CA PHE A 151 17.22 -11.08 -9.41
C PHE A 151 15.80 -11.66 -9.55
N ILE A 152 14.73 -10.92 -9.16
CA ILE A 152 13.32 -11.39 -9.21
C ILE A 152 12.48 -10.65 -10.28
N THR A 153 13.12 -9.97 -11.22
CA THR A 153 12.42 -9.15 -12.23
C THR A 153 11.52 -9.98 -13.14
N GLU A 154 11.92 -11.19 -13.49
CA GLU A 154 11.16 -12.08 -14.36
C GLU A 154 9.84 -12.47 -13.70
N GLN A 155 9.87 -12.98 -12.48
CA GLN A 155 8.68 -13.40 -11.71
C GLN A 155 7.69 -12.26 -11.51
N LEU A 156 8.21 -11.04 -11.22
CA LEU A 156 7.37 -9.84 -11.04
C LEU A 156 6.67 -9.37 -12.33
N ASN A 157 7.15 -9.74 -13.51
CA ASN A 157 6.53 -9.37 -14.79
C ASN A 157 5.71 -10.51 -15.42
N ALA A 158 6.02 -11.76 -15.13
CA ALA A 158 5.43 -12.92 -15.80
C ALA A 158 3.93 -13.09 -15.56
N ASN A 159 3.45 -12.71 -14.37
CA ASN A 159 2.07 -13.00 -13.93
C ASN A 159 1.13 -11.77 -13.96
N LEU A 160 1.55 -10.67 -14.60
CA LEU A 160 0.68 -9.50 -14.75
C LEU A 160 -0.52 -9.83 -15.67
N ALA A 161 -1.73 -9.50 -15.22
CA ALA A 161 -2.93 -9.69 -16.02
C ALA A 161 -2.85 -8.92 -17.35
N ASP A 162 -3.47 -9.42 -18.43
CA ASP A 162 -3.44 -8.80 -19.76
C ASP A 162 -4.26 -7.50 -19.85
N HIS A 163 -5.21 -7.29 -18.94
CA HIS A 163 -6.05 -6.10 -18.86
C HIS A 163 -6.20 -5.62 -17.42
N ASP A 164 -6.71 -4.41 -17.28
CA ASP A 164 -7.00 -3.83 -15.98
C ASP A 164 -8.30 -4.39 -15.42
N MET A 165 -8.28 -4.92 -14.20
CA MET A 165 -9.45 -5.46 -13.52
C MET A 165 -10.45 -4.34 -13.20
N THR A 166 -11.70 -4.50 -13.59
CA THR A 166 -12.82 -3.61 -13.27
C THR A 166 -13.44 -3.93 -11.92
N ILE A 167 -14.22 -2.98 -11.35
CA ILE A 167 -14.97 -3.25 -10.11
C ILE A 167 -15.97 -4.37 -10.33
N ARG A 168 -16.67 -4.39 -11.48
CA ARG A 168 -17.66 -5.43 -11.81
C ARG A 168 -17.04 -6.81 -11.92
N GLU A 169 -15.87 -6.94 -12.53
CA GLU A 169 -15.16 -8.24 -12.59
C GLU A 169 -14.79 -8.77 -11.22
N ALA A 170 -14.38 -7.88 -10.30
CA ALA A 170 -13.93 -8.28 -8.97
C ALA A 170 -15.08 -8.51 -7.98
N LEU A 171 -16.11 -7.69 -8.01
CA LEU A 171 -17.17 -7.64 -6.97
C LEU A 171 -18.55 -8.04 -7.49
N GLY A 172 -18.73 -8.25 -8.80
CA GLY A 172 -20.03 -8.52 -9.40
C GLY A 172 -20.97 -7.31 -9.36
N ASP A 173 -22.25 -7.57 -9.17
CA ASP A 173 -23.26 -6.51 -9.02
C ASP A 173 -23.29 -6.03 -7.56
N ILE A 174 -22.83 -4.82 -7.34
CA ILE A 174 -22.88 -4.14 -6.03
C ILE A 174 -24.05 -3.17 -5.87
N GLY A 175 -25.07 -3.28 -6.75
CA GLY A 175 -26.30 -2.49 -6.70
C GLY A 175 -26.15 -1.04 -7.18
N ILE A 176 -25.03 -0.69 -7.82
CA ILE A 176 -24.80 0.61 -8.45
C ILE A 176 -24.07 0.44 -9.79
N GLN A 177 -24.37 1.30 -10.74
CA GLN A 177 -23.66 1.36 -12.02
C GLN A 177 -22.60 2.46 -12.02
N TYR A 178 -22.90 3.58 -11.37
CA TYR A 178 -22.04 4.76 -11.29
C TYR A 178 -21.90 5.23 -9.86
N TYR A 179 -20.74 5.82 -9.54
CA TYR A 179 -20.48 6.38 -8.22
C TYR A 179 -19.68 7.67 -8.31
N TYR A 180 -19.88 8.53 -7.30
CA TYR A 180 -19.13 9.76 -7.16
C TYR A 180 -17.82 9.56 -6.40
N ARG A 181 -16.75 10.17 -6.90
CA ARG A 181 -15.48 10.32 -6.20
C ARG A 181 -15.02 11.76 -6.29
N HIS A 182 -14.83 12.41 -5.15
CA HIS A 182 -14.43 13.81 -5.10
C HIS A 182 -13.12 14.05 -5.88
N PRO A 183 -13.13 14.85 -6.97
CA PRO A 183 -11.96 15.11 -7.78
C PRO A 183 -10.96 16.01 -7.02
N ARG A 184 -9.67 15.91 -7.34
CA ARG A 184 -8.66 16.83 -6.78
C ARG A 184 -8.79 18.26 -7.35
N SER A 185 -9.40 18.39 -8.51
CA SER A 185 -9.67 19.62 -9.21
C SER A 185 -10.97 19.43 -9.99
N TYR A 186 -11.83 20.43 -10.00
CA TYR A 186 -13.08 20.42 -10.78
C TYR A 186 -12.87 20.41 -12.31
N ALA A 187 -11.62 20.58 -12.78
CA ALA A 187 -11.24 20.32 -14.16
C ALA A 187 -11.13 18.81 -14.49
N ARG A 188 -11.50 17.92 -13.57
CA ARG A 188 -11.48 16.46 -13.72
C ARG A 188 -12.84 15.87 -13.40
N ARG A 189 -13.17 14.77 -14.07
CA ARG A 189 -14.39 14.01 -13.79
C ARG A 189 -14.50 13.58 -12.34
N GLY A 190 -15.73 13.52 -11.83
CA GLY A 190 -16.06 13.04 -10.50
C GLY A 190 -16.93 11.79 -10.50
N ILE A 191 -17.53 11.41 -11.63
CA ILE A 191 -18.35 10.20 -11.76
C ILE A 191 -17.53 9.10 -12.46
N PHE A 192 -17.64 7.87 -11.95
CA PHE A 192 -16.95 6.68 -12.43
C PHE A 192 -17.91 5.52 -12.57
N SER A 193 -17.67 4.63 -13.54
CA SER A 193 -18.44 3.40 -13.72
C SER A 193 -17.84 2.25 -12.92
N VAL A 194 -18.65 1.28 -12.54
CA VAL A 194 -18.16 -0.01 -12.02
C VAL A 194 -17.56 -0.90 -13.11
N ASP A 195 -17.80 -0.59 -14.38
CA ASP A 195 -17.21 -1.28 -15.55
C ASP A 195 -15.81 -0.74 -15.91
N GLU A 196 -15.20 0.02 -15.01
CA GLU A 196 -13.81 0.45 -15.10
C GLU A 196 -13.10 0.21 -13.75
N PRO A 197 -11.75 0.13 -13.72
CA PRO A 197 -11.03 0.08 -12.46
C PRO A 197 -11.23 1.37 -11.68
N SER A 198 -11.45 1.26 -10.37
CA SER A 198 -11.55 2.43 -9.50
C SER A 198 -10.31 3.31 -9.60
N PRO A 199 -10.43 4.63 -9.59
CA PRO A 199 -9.29 5.48 -9.28
C PRO A 199 -8.77 5.18 -7.87
N THR A 200 -7.50 5.48 -7.63
CA THR A 200 -6.85 5.24 -6.32
C THR A 200 -7.74 5.62 -5.13
N ILE A 201 -8.08 4.66 -4.29
CA ILE A 201 -8.73 4.86 -2.99
C ILE A 201 -7.79 5.68 -2.10
N ARG A 202 -8.29 6.77 -1.52
CA ARG A 202 -7.53 7.71 -0.68
C ARG A 202 -8.05 7.66 0.75
N GLY A 203 -7.29 8.12 1.72
CA GLY A 203 -7.69 8.20 3.13
C GLY A 203 -8.86 9.16 3.42
N VAL A 204 -9.50 9.74 2.39
CA VAL A 204 -10.62 10.67 2.53
C VAL A 204 -11.72 10.28 1.55
N ASN A 205 -12.96 10.22 2.04
CA ASN A 205 -14.18 9.99 1.27
C ASN A 205 -15.15 11.16 1.48
N ARG A 206 -15.21 12.07 0.53
CA ARG A 206 -16.07 13.26 0.61
C ARG A 206 -17.40 13.02 -0.09
N PRO A 207 -18.51 13.54 0.46
CA PRO A 207 -19.81 13.51 -0.22
C PRO A 207 -19.76 14.31 -1.53
N MET A 208 -20.69 14.01 -2.42
CA MET A 208 -20.94 14.82 -3.61
C MET A 208 -21.53 16.16 -3.16
N PRO A 209 -20.96 17.30 -3.57
CA PRO A 209 -21.56 18.61 -3.27
C PRO A 209 -22.94 18.76 -3.91
N ALA A 210 -23.87 19.43 -3.23
CA ALA A 210 -25.23 19.69 -3.77
C ALA A 210 -25.22 20.43 -5.11
N GLY A 211 -24.18 21.23 -5.38
CA GLY A 211 -24.01 21.98 -6.63
C GLY A 211 -23.05 21.33 -7.63
N TYR A 212 -22.74 20.02 -7.48
CA TYR A 212 -21.86 19.36 -8.44
C TYR A 212 -22.45 19.45 -9.86
N GLN A 213 -21.65 19.94 -10.79
CA GLN A 213 -21.99 19.95 -12.21
C GLN A 213 -21.22 18.82 -12.91
N PRO A 214 -21.92 17.98 -13.70
CA PRO A 214 -21.27 16.90 -14.42
C PRO A 214 -20.14 17.44 -15.32
N HIS A 215 -19.02 16.76 -15.29
CA HIS A 215 -17.89 17.04 -16.16
C HIS A 215 -18.11 16.40 -17.54
N ALA A 216 -17.57 16.98 -18.61
CA ALA A 216 -17.73 16.45 -19.97
C ALA A 216 -17.23 14.99 -20.12
N ASN A 217 -16.28 14.56 -19.28
CA ASN A 217 -15.75 13.19 -19.25
C ASN A 217 -16.42 12.28 -18.21
N ASP A 218 -17.49 12.73 -17.51
CA ASP A 218 -18.29 11.85 -16.68
C ASP A 218 -19.07 10.90 -17.60
N PRO A 219 -19.18 9.59 -17.25
CA PRO A 219 -19.83 8.59 -18.09
C PRO A 219 -21.35 8.80 -18.19
N VAL A 220 -21.92 9.62 -17.32
CA VAL A 220 -23.33 9.95 -17.28
C VAL A 220 -23.52 11.40 -16.82
N GLN A 221 -24.56 12.06 -17.33
CA GLN A 221 -24.91 13.45 -16.99
C GLN A 221 -26.06 13.53 -15.98
N ASP A 222 -26.91 12.51 -15.90
CA ASP A 222 -27.94 12.38 -14.87
C ASP A 222 -27.29 11.93 -13.56
N LEU A 223 -27.47 12.72 -12.51
CA LEU A 223 -26.91 12.47 -11.18
C LEU A 223 -27.87 11.73 -10.24
N ALA A 224 -29.07 11.36 -10.73
CA ALA A 224 -30.07 10.66 -9.91
C ALA A 224 -29.48 9.32 -9.38
N GLY A 225 -29.54 9.12 -8.07
CA GLY A 225 -29.04 7.91 -7.42
C GLY A 225 -27.52 7.78 -7.32
N ILE A 226 -26.74 8.73 -7.85
CA ILE A 226 -25.28 8.68 -7.75
C ILE A 226 -24.85 9.10 -6.34
N ARG A 227 -24.04 8.26 -5.72
CA ARG A 227 -23.47 8.47 -4.39
C ARG A 227 -21.98 8.13 -4.35
N PRO A 228 -21.22 8.59 -3.36
CA PRO A 228 -19.91 8.04 -3.08
C PRO A 228 -19.99 6.55 -2.72
N LEU A 229 -18.92 5.83 -2.97
CA LEU A 229 -18.76 4.48 -2.41
C LEU A 229 -18.80 4.53 -0.87
N THR A 230 -19.43 3.55 -0.27
CA THR A 230 -19.40 3.36 1.19
C THR A 230 -17.99 2.97 1.65
N THR A 231 -17.70 3.06 2.95
CA THR A 231 -16.43 2.62 3.53
C THR A 231 -16.20 1.13 3.24
N HIS A 232 -17.24 0.30 3.34
CA HIS A 232 -17.18 -1.14 3.05
C HIS A 232 -16.89 -1.42 1.56
N GLU A 233 -17.60 -0.77 0.62
CA GLU A 233 -17.30 -0.92 -0.82
C GLU A 233 -15.86 -0.53 -1.15
N ARG A 234 -15.32 0.47 -0.47
CA ARG A 234 -13.93 0.90 -0.64
C ARG A 234 -12.92 -0.10 -0.09
N SER A 235 -13.24 -0.78 1.03
CA SER A 235 -12.38 -1.87 1.54
C SER A 235 -12.38 -3.06 0.60
N LEU A 236 -13.51 -3.42 0.01
CA LEU A 236 -13.59 -4.48 -1.00
C LEU A 236 -12.78 -4.13 -2.27
N ILE A 237 -12.78 -2.87 -2.71
CA ILE A 237 -11.93 -2.41 -3.84
C ILE A 237 -10.44 -2.47 -3.49
N GLN A 238 -10.07 -2.29 -2.22
CA GLN A 238 -8.71 -2.54 -1.71
C GLN A 238 -8.44 -4.03 -1.46
N THR A 239 -9.38 -4.88 -1.83
CA THR A 239 -9.33 -6.34 -1.72
C THR A 239 -9.18 -6.86 -0.28
N PHE A 240 -9.63 -6.09 0.71
CA PHE A 240 -9.80 -6.64 2.06
C PHE A 240 -10.88 -7.74 2.06
N PRO A 241 -10.73 -8.79 2.87
CA PRO A 241 -11.79 -9.76 3.10
C PRO A 241 -13.11 -9.08 3.51
N ALA A 242 -14.25 -9.63 3.10
CA ALA A 242 -15.55 -9.03 3.36
C ALA A 242 -15.90 -8.96 4.88
N ASP A 243 -15.31 -9.85 5.65
CA ASP A 243 -15.43 -9.96 7.10
C ASP A 243 -14.32 -9.23 7.87
N PHE A 244 -13.41 -8.53 7.16
CA PHE A 244 -12.37 -7.74 7.83
C PHE A 244 -12.98 -6.63 8.68
N HIS A 245 -12.68 -6.65 9.96
CA HIS A 245 -13.31 -5.78 10.94
C HIS A 245 -12.55 -4.46 11.11
N PHE A 246 -13.16 -3.36 10.64
CA PHE A 246 -12.66 -2.01 10.83
C PHE A 246 -13.37 -1.31 12.00
N GLU A 247 -12.64 -0.93 13.02
CA GLU A 247 -13.13 -0.11 14.13
C GLU A 247 -12.69 1.35 14.03
N GLY A 248 -13.23 2.18 14.94
CA GLY A 248 -12.91 3.59 15.04
C GLY A 248 -13.85 4.52 14.28
N THR A 249 -13.48 5.78 14.21
CA THR A 249 -14.25 6.81 13.52
C THR A 249 -14.30 6.55 12.01
N LYS A 250 -15.31 7.11 11.32
CA LYS A 250 -15.35 7.03 9.85
C LYS A 250 -14.03 7.55 9.23
N THR A 251 -13.49 8.64 9.77
CA THR A 251 -12.23 9.23 9.28
C THR A 251 -11.06 8.27 9.44
N SER A 252 -10.90 7.65 10.62
CA SER A 252 -9.84 6.67 10.87
C SER A 252 -9.96 5.46 9.93
N ARG A 253 -11.17 4.89 9.77
CA ARG A 253 -11.41 3.76 8.87
C ARG A 253 -11.07 4.10 7.42
N GLU A 254 -11.53 5.26 6.92
CA GLU A 254 -11.23 5.72 5.58
C GLU A 254 -9.73 5.95 5.37
N GLN A 255 -9.03 6.42 6.39
CA GLN A 255 -7.58 6.63 6.35
C GLN A 255 -6.83 5.29 6.32
N MET A 256 -7.18 4.33 7.16
CA MET A 256 -6.59 2.98 7.15
C MET A 256 -6.76 2.31 5.78
N ILE A 257 -8.00 2.30 5.25
CA ILE A 257 -8.30 1.72 3.94
C ILE A 257 -7.51 2.42 2.82
N GLY A 258 -7.41 3.76 2.87
CA GLY A 258 -6.70 4.52 1.83
C GLY A 258 -5.18 4.38 1.87
N ASN A 259 -4.60 4.21 3.06
CA ASN A 259 -3.16 4.04 3.26
C ASN A 259 -2.70 2.62 2.93
N ALA A 260 -3.53 1.64 3.16
CA ALA A 260 -3.17 0.24 2.97
C ALA A 260 -2.68 -0.07 1.54
N VAL A 261 -1.71 -0.96 1.45
CA VAL A 261 -1.43 -1.68 0.21
C VAL A 261 -2.61 -2.62 -0.05
N PRO A 262 -3.20 -2.64 -1.26
CA PRO A 262 -4.26 -3.60 -1.57
C PRO A 262 -3.81 -5.03 -1.29
N VAL A 263 -4.67 -5.84 -0.65
CA VAL A 263 -4.29 -7.19 -0.19
C VAL A 263 -3.79 -8.06 -1.33
N ASN A 264 -4.49 -8.05 -2.49
CA ASN A 264 -4.08 -8.84 -3.64
C ASN A 264 -2.78 -8.33 -4.29
N LEU A 265 -2.48 -7.03 -4.21
CA LEU A 265 -1.20 -6.50 -4.69
C LEU A 265 -0.03 -6.98 -3.81
N ALA A 266 -0.23 -7.01 -2.48
CA ALA A 266 0.77 -7.56 -1.57
C ALA A 266 0.93 -9.08 -1.77
N ALA A 267 -0.18 -9.80 -1.94
CA ALA A 267 -0.17 -11.24 -2.24
C ALA A 267 0.54 -11.52 -3.58
N TYR A 268 0.32 -10.69 -4.61
CA TYR A 268 1.03 -10.79 -5.88
C TYR A 268 2.55 -10.78 -5.69
N VAL A 269 3.07 -9.80 -4.95
CA VAL A 269 4.51 -9.70 -4.67
C VAL A 269 5.01 -10.90 -3.86
N GLY A 270 4.27 -11.30 -2.81
CA GLY A 270 4.61 -12.49 -2.01
C GLY A 270 4.64 -13.78 -2.83
N ASN A 271 3.68 -13.97 -3.74
CA ASN A 271 3.65 -15.14 -4.64
C ASN A 271 4.82 -15.14 -5.64
N CYS A 272 5.25 -13.96 -6.12
CA CYS A 272 6.43 -13.86 -6.97
C CYS A 272 7.71 -14.24 -6.21
N ILE A 273 7.82 -13.88 -4.93
CA ILE A 273 8.93 -14.28 -4.06
C ILE A 273 8.90 -15.80 -3.86
N GLN A 274 7.72 -16.39 -3.57
CA GLN A 274 7.59 -17.83 -3.42
C GLN A 274 7.96 -18.58 -4.72
N GLN A 275 7.48 -18.09 -5.87
CA GLN A 275 7.84 -18.68 -7.16
C GLN A 275 9.36 -18.64 -7.40
N TYR A 276 10.01 -17.53 -7.07
CA TYR A 276 11.47 -17.41 -7.18
C TYR A 276 12.20 -18.44 -6.31
N LEU A 277 11.72 -18.65 -5.06
CA LEU A 277 12.28 -19.66 -4.16
C LEU A 277 12.07 -21.09 -4.63
N ASP A 278 10.93 -21.38 -5.29
CA ASP A 278 10.60 -22.71 -5.82
C ASP A 278 11.44 -23.05 -7.08
N GLU A 279 12.02 -22.05 -7.76
CA GLU A 279 12.84 -22.18 -8.96
C GLU A 279 14.35 -22.34 -8.66
N GLU A 280 14.79 -22.11 -7.42
CA GLU A 280 16.17 -22.33 -6.94
C GLU A 280 16.45 -23.78 -6.53
#